data_3ad0e42aa5fef30fca94ccb3a28e091d
#
_entry.id   3ad0e42aa5fef30fca94ccb3a28e091d
#
_cell.length_a   1.000
_cell.length_b   1.000
_cell.length_c   1.000
_cell.angle_alpha   90.00
_cell.angle_beta   90.00
_cell.angle_gamma   90.00
#
_symmetry.space_group_name_H-M   'P 1'
#
loop_
_entity.id
_entity.type
_entity.pdbx_description
1 polymer ?
#
loop_
_entity_poly.entity_id
_entity_poly.type
_entity_poly.pdbx_seq_one_letter_code
_entity_poly.pdbx_strand_id
1 'polypeptide(L)'
;MLTLVAGMAVVAGIRQISGLSPQIKWPNDAVIDGKKICGILTEMSTEEDSIRYVVVGIGINVNTESFPPEISDTATSLKLSLGHELKRAPLIGAVLKSFEQYYSRFMEYGDMTCLLYTSDAADD
;
A
#
# COMPACT_ATOMS: atom_id res chain seq x y z
N MET A 1 5.93 2.13 -11.62
CA MET A 1 6.42 3.21 -10.73
C MET A 1 5.38 3.69 -9.76
N LEU A 2 4.20 4.03 -10.22
CA LEU A 2 3.12 4.42 -9.32
C LEU A 2 2.69 3.30 -8.38
N THR A 3 2.84 2.06 -8.81
CA THR A 3 2.54 0.90 -7.96
C THR A 3 3.40 0.90 -6.70
N LEU A 4 4.69 1.21 -6.83
CA LEU A 4 5.58 1.29 -5.67
C LEU A 4 5.24 2.49 -4.79
N VAL A 5 4.93 3.64 -5.40
CA VAL A 5 4.47 4.82 -4.64
C VAL A 5 3.24 4.46 -3.81
N ALA A 6 2.28 3.76 -4.42
CA ALA A 6 1.08 3.30 -3.72
C ALA A 6 1.42 2.33 -2.58
N GLY A 7 2.31 1.39 -2.83
CA GLY A 7 2.73 0.43 -1.79
C GLY A 7 3.37 1.12 -0.60
N MET A 8 4.23 2.08 -0.85
CA MET A 8 4.87 2.85 0.22
C MET A 8 3.85 3.68 1.00
N ALA A 9 2.87 4.25 0.29
CA ALA A 9 1.80 5.03 0.93
C ALA A 9 0.94 4.15 1.84
N VAL A 10 0.63 2.93 1.40
CA VAL A 10 -0.14 1.97 2.19
C VAL A 10 0.62 1.61 3.46
N VAL A 11 1.90 1.26 3.33
CA VAL A 11 2.74 0.90 4.47
C VAL A 11 2.82 2.06 5.46
N ALA A 12 3.08 3.26 4.99
CA ALA A 12 3.18 4.43 5.85
C ALA A 12 1.87 4.75 6.55
N GLY A 13 0.75 4.69 5.82
CA GLY A 13 -0.57 4.96 6.38
C GLY A 13 -0.97 3.95 7.44
N ILE A 14 -0.74 2.68 7.18
CA ILE A 14 -1.04 1.61 8.15
C ILE A 14 -0.18 1.77 9.40
N ARG A 15 1.10 2.06 9.23
CA ARG A 15 1.99 2.29 10.36
C ARG A 15 1.52 3.46 11.21
N GLN A 16 1.15 4.56 10.59
CA GLN A 16 0.71 5.76 11.29
C GLN A 16 -0.55 5.51 12.12
N ILE A 17 -1.52 4.77 11.58
CA ILE A 17 -2.81 4.58 12.23
C ILE A 17 -2.81 3.41 13.21
N SER A 18 -2.07 2.35 12.91
CA SER A 18 -2.15 1.10 13.69
C SER A 18 -0.89 0.76 14.47
N GLY A 19 0.24 1.33 14.10
CA GLY A 19 1.53 0.94 14.67
C GLY A 19 2.09 -0.36 14.08
N LEU A 20 1.37 -1.04 13.22
CA LEU A 20 1.86 -2.22 12.53
C LEU A 20 2.92 -1.83 11.50
N SER A 21 3.81 -2.75 11.18
CA SER A 21 4.89 -2.52 10.22
C SER A 21 4.78 -3.47 9.04
N PRO A 22 3.87 -3.21 8.10
CA PRO A 22 3.77 -4.02 6.91
C PRO A 22 5.03 -3.89 6.07
N GLN A 23 5.28 -4.88 5.24
CA GLN A 23 6.39 -4.87 4.30
C GLN A 23 5.84 -4.90 2.88
N ILE A 24 6.58 -4.30 1.98
CA ILE A 24 6.23 -4.34 0.57
C ILE A 24 6.72 -5.66 -0.01
N LYS A 25 5.81 -6.41 -0.62
CA LYS A 25 6.18 -7.58 -1.41
C LYS A 25 6.06 -7.16 -2.87
N TRP A 26 7.21 -6.93 -3.46
CA TRP A 26 7.30 -6.44 -4.84
C TRP A 26 6.60 -7.39 -5.81
N PRO A 27 5.90 -6.88 -6.81
CA PRO A 27 5.78 -5.44 -7.15
C PRO A 27 4.53 -4.77 -6.60
N ASN A 28 3.52 -5.48 -6.12
CA ASN A 28 2.20 -4.91 -5.96
C ASN A 28 1.43 -5.35 -4.71
N ASP A 29 2.13 -5.87 -3.72
CA ASP A 29 1.48 -6.35 -2.50
C ASP A 29 2.11 -5.73 -1.25
N ALA A 30 1.33 -5.67 -0.19
CA ALA A 30 1.83 -5.42 1.16
C ALA A 30 1.47 -6.61 2.04
N VAL A 31 2.40 -6.99 2.91
CA VAL A 31 2.27 -8.18 3.75
C VAL A 31 2.60 -7.87 5.21
N ILE A 32 2.01 -8.65 6.12
CA ILE A 32 2.38 -8.68 7.53
C ILE A 32 2.68 -10.13 7.88
N ASP A 33 3.89 -10.39 8.39
CA ASP A 33 4.34 -11.75 8.71
C ASP A 33 4.19 -12.70 7.52
N GLY A 34 4.49 -12.19 6.32
CA GLY A 34 4.41 -12.97 5.10
C GLY A 34 3.02 -13.15 4.54
N LYS A 35 1.99 -12.65 5.20
CA LYS A 35 0.61 -12.77 4.74
C LYS A 35 0.10 -11.48 4.14
N LYS A 36 -0.58 -11.58 3.01
CA LYS A 36 -1.04 -10.43 2.25
C LYS A 36 -2.17 -9.69 2.95
N ILE A 37 -2.00 -8.39 3.10
CA ILE A 37 -3.03 -7.49 3.65
C ILE A 37 -3.53 -6.51 2.60
N CYS A 38 -2.81 -6.33 1.52
CA CYS A 38 -3.14 -5.32 0.51
C CYS A 38 -2.68 -5.77 -0.87
N GLY A 39 -3.53 -5.55 -1.84
CA GLY A 39 -3.17 -5.70 -3.25
C GLY A 39 -3.31 -4.36 -3.96
N ILE A 40 -2.44 -4.11 -4.91
CA ILE A 40 -2.42 -2.87 -5.67
C ILE A 40 -2.50 -3.21 -7.14
N LEU A 41 -3.40 -2.55 -7.85
CA LEU A 41 -3.57 -2.73 -9.28
C LEU A 41 -3.44 -1.38 -9.96
N THR A 42 -2.59 -1.31 -10.98
CA THR A 42 -2.41 -0.10 -11.76
C THR A 42 -2.89 -0.35 -13.18
N GLU A 43 -3.77 0.51 -13.67
CA GLU A 43 -4.25 0.47 -15.04
C GLU A 43 -3.92 1.78 -15.73
N MET A 44 -3.58 1.70 -17.01
CA MET A 44 -3.12 2.84 -17.77
C MET A 44 -3.95 2.95 -19.05
N SER A 45 -4.42 4.15 -19.35
CA SER A 45 -5.05 4.46 -20.62
C SER A 45 -4.06 5.25 -21.48
N THR A 46 -3.87 4.81 -22.72
CA THR A 46 -2.97 5.46 -23.65
C THR A 46 -3.71 5.91 -24.89
N GLU A 47 -3.22 6.96 -25.52
CA GLU A 47 -3.75 7.49 -26.77
C GLU A 47 -2.58 8.06 -27.58
N GLU A 48 -2.39 7.57 -28.80
CA GLU A 48 -1.36 8.05 -29.73
C GLU A 48 0.03 8.18 -29.09
N ASP A 49 0.52 7.10 -28.48
CA ASP A 49 1.84 7.04 -27.85
C ASP A 49 2.00 7.91 -26.59
N SER A 50 0.91 8.47 -26.09
CA SER A 50 0.97 9.22 -24.83
C SER A 50 0.08 8.57 -23.77
N ILE A 51 0.47 8.75 -22.51
CA ILE A 51 -0.34 8.30 -21.38
C ILE A 51 -1.43 9.33 -21.14
N ARG A 52 -2.68 8.88 -21.19
CA ARG A 52 -3.81 9.75 -20.94
C ARG A 52 -4.12 9.87 -19.46
N TYR A 53 -4.15 8.75 -18.77
CA TYR A 53 -4.31 8.70 -17.31
C TYR A 53 -3.88 7.35 -16.78
N VAL A 54 -3.65 7.31 -15.48
CA VAL A 54 -3.33 6.09 -14.75
C VAL A 54 -4.31 5.97 -13.60
N VAL A 55 -4.87 4.77 -13.41
CA VAL A 55 -5.75 4.46 -12.28
C VAL A 55 -5.01 3.51 -11.36
N VAL A 56 -4.92 3.86 -10.09
CA VAL A 56 -4.31 3.01 -9.09
C VAL A 56 -5.40 2.52 -8.15
N GLY A 57 -5.64 1.22 -8.14
CA GLY A 57 -6.58 0.59 -7.23
C GLY A 57 -5.84 0.01 -6.04
N ILE A 58 -6.28 0.33 -4.84
CA ILE A 58 -5.69 -0.17 -3.59
C ILE A 58 -6.76 -0.89 -2.81
N GLY A 59 -6.55 -2.19 -2.57
CA GLY A 59 -7.47 -2.99 -1.75
C GLY A 59 -6.78 -3.42 -0.47
N ILE A 60 -7.24 -2.92 0.67
CA ILE A 60 -6.68 -3.24 1.98
C ILE A 60 -7.67 -4.08 2.77
N ASN A 61 -7.21 -5.20 3.31
CA ASN A 61 -8.01 -6.01 4.22
C ASN A 61 -7.95 -5.38 5.61
N VAL A 62 -8.94 -4.57 5.93
CA VAL A 62 -8.95 -3.83 7.21
C VAL A 62 -9.57 -4.66 8.32
N ASN A 63 -10.86 -4.94 8.22
CA ASN A 63 -11.60 -5.63 9.28
C ASN A 63 -12.09 -7.02 8.88
N THR A 64 -11.49 -7.61 7.87
CA THR A 64 -11.84 -8.95 7.40
C THR A 64 -11.50 -9.98 8.47
N GLU A 65 -12.45 -10.82 8.83
CA GLU A 65 -12.26 -11.82 9.89
C GLU A 65 -11.95 -13.21 9.36
N SER A 66 -12.39 -13.54 8.16
CA SER A 66 -12.17 -14.84 7.56
C SER A 66 -11.96 -14.72 6.06
N PHE A 67 -11.27 -15.69 5.51
CA PHE A 67 -10.94 -15.74 4.10
C PHE A 67 -11.35 -17.10 3.52
N PRO A 68 -11.60 -17.15 2.21
CA PRO A 68 -11.84 -18.44 1.55
C PRO A 68 -10.69 -19.42 1.81
N PRO A 69 -10.97 -20.74 1.84
CA PRO A 69 -9.92 -21.73 2.14
C PRO A 69 -8.71 -21.64 1.23
N GLU A 70 -8.91 -21.23 -0.01
CA GLU A 70 -7.83 -21.13 -1.00
C GLU A 70 -6.76 -20.11 -0.61
N ILE A 71 -7.12 -19.08 0.17
CA ILE A 71 -6.18 -18.02 0.54
C ILE A 71 -6.05 -17.82 2.05
N SER A 72 -6.72 -18.65 2.86
CA SER A 72 -6.73 -18.46 4.31
C SER A 72 -5.35 -18.53 4.95
N ASP A 73 -4.42 -19.28 4.36
CA ASP A 73 -3.05 -19.40 4.87
C ASP A 73 -2.13 -18.28 4.38
N THR A 74 -2.53 -17.55 3.34
CA THR A 74 -1.68 -16.55 2.71
C THR A 74 -2.19 -15.13 2.84
N ALA A 75 -3.37 -14.94 3.41
CA ALA A 75 -3.98 -13.62 3.59
C ALA A 75 -4.23 -13.33 5.06
N THR A 76 -4.21 -12.05 5.40
CA THR A 76 -4.58 -11.59 6.74
C THR A 76 -5.20 -10.20 6.65
N SER A 77 -5.61 -9.64 7.78
CA SER A 77 -6.18 -8.31 7.85
C SER A 77 -5.55 -7.54 9.00
N LEU A 78 -5.77 -6.24 9.00
CA LEU A 78 -5.29 -5.39 10.10
C LEU A 78 -5.97 -5.77 11.41
N LYS A 79 -7.27 -6.08 11.35
CA LYS A 79 -8.01 -6.54 12.55
C LYS A 79 -7.41 -7.80 13.15
N LEU A 80 -7.11 -8.80 12.31
CA LEU A 80 -6.51 -10.05 12.80
C LEU A 80 -5.13 -9.82 13.40
N SER A 81 -4.36 -8.91 12.84
CA SER A 81 -3.03 -8.59 13.35
C SER A 81 -3.07 -7.75 14.62
N LEU A 82 -4.07 -6.89 14.78
CA LEU A 82 -4.21 -5.99 15.94
C LEU A 82 -5.00 -6.61 17.08
N GLY A 83 -5.94 -7.49 16.77
CA GLY A 83 -6.88 -8.01 17.74
C GLY A 83 -8.12 -7.16 17.95
N HIS A 84 -8.28 -6.08 17.21
CA HIS A 84 -9.46 -5.21 17.28
C HIS A 84 -9.71 -4.53 15.95
N GLU A 85 -10.92 -3.99 15.78
CA GLU A 85 -11.28 -3.28 14.56
C GLU A 85 -10.57 -1.94 14.43
N LEU A 86 -10.39 -1.52 13.17
CA LEU A 86 -9.93 -0.18 12.84
C LEU A 86 -11.02 0.57 12.09
N LYS A 87 -11.08 1.87 12.32
CA LYS A 87 -11.93 2.74 11.51
C LYS A 87 -11.27 2.97 10.16
N ARG A 88 -12.04 2.80 9.08
CA ARG A 88 -11.51 2.93 7.73
C ARG A 88 -11.18 4.38 7.35
N ALA A 89 -12.00 5.34 7.77
CA ALA A 89 -11.82 6.72 7.32
C ALA A 89 -10.46 7.32 7.71
N PRO A 90 -9.98 7.22 8.96
CA PRO A 90 -8.65 7.71 9.29
C PRO A 90 -7.55 7.00 8.50
N LEU A 91 -7.70 5.70 8.26
CA LEU A 91 -6.73 4.94 7.48
C LEU A 91 -6.67 5.43 6.04
N ILE A 92 -7.83 5.61 5.42
CA ILE A 92 -7.90 6.14 4.05
C ILE A 92 -7.22 7.50 3.97
N GLY A 93 -7.51 8.39 4.92
CA GLY A 93 -6.89 9.71 4.96
C GLY A 93 -5.38 9.64 5.09
N ALA A 94 -4.87 8.76 5.95
CA ALA A 94 -3.43 8.60 6.15
C ALA A 94 -2.75 8.04 4.89
N VAL A 95 -3.37 7.07 4.23
CA VAL A 95 -2.82 6.50 2.99
C VAL A 95 -2.80 7.55 1.87
N LEU A 96 -3.89 8.29 1.70
CA LEU A 96 -3.95 9.32 0.65
C LEU A 96 -2.95 10.44 0.88
N LYS A 97 -2.79 10.87 2.13
CA LYS A 97 -1.80 11.89 2.46
C LYS A 97 -0.38 11.40 2.19
N SER A 98 -0.09 10.16 2.57
CA SER A 98 1.21 9.57 2.32
C SER A 98 1.46 9.40 0.82
N PHE A 99 0.43 9.00 0.07
CA PHE A 99 0.54 8.88 -1.38
C PHE A 99 0.90 10.23 -2.01
N GLU A 100 0.23 11.28 -1.59
CA GLU A 100 0.52 12.63 -2.10
C GLU A 100 1.97 13.02 -1.85
N GLN A 101 2.47 12.76 -0.65
CA GLN A 101 3.85 13.08 -0.28
C GLN A 101 4.86 12.29 -1.11
N TYR A 102 4.68 10.98 -1.24
CA TYR A 102 5.59 10.15 -2.02
C TYR A 102 5.50 10.45 -3.51
N TYR A 103 4.30 10.71 -4.01
CA TYR A 103 4.12 11.08 -5.41
C TYR A 103 4.83 12.39 -5.73
N SER A 104 4.73 13.39 -4.85
CA SER A 104 5.41 14.66 -5.04
C SER A 104 6.92 14.48 -5.08
N ARG A 105 7.47 13.63 -4.21
CA ARG A 105 8.91 13.33 -4.23
C ARG A 105 9.30 12.62 -5.52
N PHE A 106 8.51 11.66 -5.94
CA PHE A 106 8.76 10.94 -7.20
C PHE A 106 8.80 11.92 -8.38
N MET A 107 7.85 12.83 -8.46
CA MET A 107 7.80 13.82 -9.54
C MET A 107 8.95 14.81 -9.47
N GLU A 108 9.38 15.18 -8.25
CA GLU A 108 10.47 16.14 -8.05
C GLU A 108 11.82 15.55 -8.45
N TYR A 109 12.10 14.33 -8.03
CA TYR A 109 13.42 13.71 -8.27
C TYR A 109 13.47 12.89 -9.54
N GLY A 110 12.33 12.48 -10.07
CA GLY A 110 12.27 11.74 -11.33
C GLY A 110 12.72 10.29 -11.24
N ASP A 111 13.03 9.77 -10.06
CA ASP A 111 13.44 8.38 -9.90
C ASP A 111 13.00 7.81 -8.55
N MET A 112 13.29 6.53 -8.34
CA MET A 112 12.86 5.79 -7.17
C MET A 112 13.86 5.78 -6.02
N THR A 113 15.04 6.32 -6.20
CA THR A 113 16.10 6.21 -5.22
C THR A 113 15.70 6.82 -3.87
N CYS A 114 15.16 8.03 -3.90
CA CYS A 114 14.73 8.72 -2.69
C CYS A 114 13.61 7.96 -1.98
N LEU A 115 12.68 7.39 -2.75
CA LEU A 115 11.57 6.61 -2.19
C LEU A 115 12.04 5.33 -1.54
N LEU A 116 13.01 4.64 -2.17
CA LEU A 116 13.57 3.41 -1.61
C LEU A 116 14.27 3.67 -0.27
N TYR A 117 15.02 4.74 -0.16
CA TYR A 117 15.63 5.13 1.11
C TYR A 117 14.58 5.38 2.18
N THR A 118 13.52 6.07 1.83
CA THR A 118 12.45 6.35 2.77
C THR A 118 11.77 5.06 3.22
N SER A 119 11.55 4.13 2.29
CA SER A 119 10.93 2.84 2.58
C SER A 119 11.80 2.01 3.51
N ASP A 120 13.11 1.93 3.25
CA ASP A 120 14.04 1.18 4.09
C ASP A 120 14.06 1.72 5.52
N ALA A 121 14.10 3.03 5.68
CA ALA A 121 14.05 3.66 6.99
C ALA A 121 12.73 3.36 7.71
N ALA A 122 11.65 3.21 6.98
CA ALA A 122 10.35 2.93 7.55
C ALA A 122 10.17 1.45 7.93
N ASP A 123 10.81 0.54 7.19
CA ASP A 123 10.64 -0.90 7.39
C ASP A 123 11.50 -1.47 8.51
N ASP A 124 12.50 -0.74 8.91
CA ASP A 124 13.33 -1.11 10.05
C ASP A 124 12.64 -0.74 11.36
#